data_66c068f1f7358b73f5de237c03a2736a
#
_entry.id   66c068f1f7358b73f5de237c03a2736a
#
_cell.length_a   1.000
_cell.length_b   1.000
_cell.length_c   1.000
_cell.angle_alpha   90.00
_cell.angle_beta   90.00
_cell.angle_gamma   90.00
#
_symmetry.space_group_name_H-M   'P 1'
#
loop_
_entity.id
_entity.type
_entity.pdbx_description
1 polymer ?
#
loop_
_entity_poly.entity_id
_entity_poly.type
_entity_poly.pdbx_seq_one_letter_code
_entity_poly.pdbx_strand_id
1 'polypeptide(L)'
;PSLPKLMNLKEKPKSEDGKAMVPVTKYDVQCMSMGLLVDEQTPMIWRGPMVISAIKTMTQKVLWKDRDVIVIDMPPGTGDTQLTFAQEVKIDGAIIVSTPQDLALLDVKRGIQMFNKTGVKILGLIDNMSYFKGEDGKEYKIFGESGVEKTAKEFNKEFLGHLPIHQDLRNSADIGEPLTHSQPDHEVSKLFTSIAEKIKQSFH
;
A
#
# COMPACT_ATOMS: atom_id res chain seq x y z
N PRO A 1 4.77 -10.42 5.62
CA PRO A 1 3.73 -9.98 4.66
C PRO A 1 2.35 -10.12 5.28
N SER A 2 1.64 -9.00 5.46
CA SER A 2 0.38 -8.93 6.22
C SER A 2 -0.88 -9.16 5.35
N LEU A 3 -0.76 -9.07 4.02
CA LEU A 3 -1.91 -9.19 3.11
C LEU A 3 -2.78 -10.43 3.34
N PRO A 4 -2.22 -11.65 3.56
CA PRO A 4 -3.05 -12.82 3.80
C PRO A 4 -3.97 -12.66 5.01
N LYS A 5 -3.48 -12.05 6.09
CA LYS A 5 -4.28 -11.77 7.29
C LYS A 5 -5.31 -10.67 7.04
N LEU A 6 -4.90 -9.56 6.43
CA LEU A 6 -5.75 -8.41 6.15
C LEU A 6 -6.92 -8.73 5.22
N MET A 7 -6.79 -9.75 4.38
CA MET A 7 -7.80 -10.22 3.42
C MET A 7 -8.37 -11.59 3.80
N ASN A 8 -7.99 -12.14 4.97
CA ASN A 8 -8.37 -13.49 5.41
C ASN A 8 -8.20 -14.55 4.30
N LEU A 9 -7.04 -14.54 3.65
CA LEU A 9 -6.68 -15.51 2.60
C LEU A 9 -6.12 -16.76 3.26
N LYS A 10 -6.81 -17.89 3.07
CA LYS A 10 -6.40 -19.20 3.64
C LYS A 10 -5.87 -20.14 2.56
N GLU A 11 -6.18 -19.87 1.30
CA GLU A 11 -5.79 -20.71 0.18
C GLU A 11 -4.40 -20.32 -0.34
N LYS A 12 -3.62 -21.33 -0.72
CA LYS A 12 -2.36 -21.10 -1.45
C LYS A 12 -2.65 -20.90 -2.94
N PRO A 13 -1.88 -20.06 -3.64
CA PRO A 13 -1.98 -19.93 -5.09
C PRO A 13 -1.77 -21.28 -5.77
N LYS A 14 -2.59 -21.59 -6.76
CA LYS A 14 -2.45 -22.81 -7.56
C LYS A 14 -1.59 -22.55 -8.78
N SER A 15 -0.90 -23.57 -9.29
CA SER A 15 -0.25 -23.53 -10.59
C SER A 15 -0.94 -24.52 -11.52
N GLU A 16 -1.38 -24.06 -12.70
CA GLU A 16 -2.08 -24.93 -13.67
C GLU A 16 -1.12 -25.80 -14.46
N ASP A 17 0.10 -25.30 -14.72
CA ASP A 17 1.09 -25.96 -15.58
C ASP A 17 2.50 -26.01 -14.97
N GLY A 18 2.65 -25.69 -13.70
CA GLY A 18 3.92 -25.57 -12.99
C GLY A 18 4.75 -24.34 -13.37
N LYS A 19 4.27 -23.49 -14.30
CA LYS A 19 4.99 -22.32 -14.81
C LYS A 19 4.41 -21.00 -14.33
N ALA A 20 3.08 -20.90 -14.24
CA ALA A 20 2.40 -19.71 -13.82
C ALA A 20 1.48 -19.97 -12.63
N MET A 21 1.32 -18.99 -11.75
CA MET A 21 0.48 -19.05 -10.57
C MET A 21 -0.85 -18.37 -10.81
N VAL A 22 -1.94 -18.97 -10.32
CA VAL A 22 -3.27 -18.36 -10.30
C VAL A 22 -3.39 -17.57 -9.00
N PRO A 23 -3.69 -16.26 -9.04
CA PRO A 23 -3.85 -15.46 -7.84
C PRO A 23 -5.09 -15.89 -7.05
N VAL A 24 -5.07 -15.69 -5.73
CA VAL A 24 -6.24 -15.93 -4.89
C VAL A 24 -7.19 -14.74 -5.04
N THR A 25 -8.44 -14.99 -5.37
CA THR A 25 -9.46 -13.92 -5.49
C THR A 25 -10.32 -13.86 -4.23
N LYS A 26 -10.43 -12.67 -3.65
CA LYS A 26 -11.32 -12.39 -2.53
C LYS A 26 -11.80 -10.94 -2.56
N TYR A 27 -13.06 -10.70 -2.21
CA TYR A 27 -13.69 -9.37 -2.26
C TYR A 27 -13.50 -8.70 -3.63
N ASP A 28 -13.63 -9.47 -4.72
CA ASP A 28 -13.41 -9.07 -6.13
C ASP A 28 -11.99 -8.55 -6.44
N VAL A 29 -11.04 -8.77 -5.52
CA VAL A 29 -9.63 -8.41 -5.70
C VAL A 29 -8.79 -9.68 -5.88
N GLN A 30 -7.95 -9.71 -6.92
CA GLN A 30 -6.94 -10.74 -7.09
C GLN A 30 -5.73 -10.40 -6.22
N CYS A 31 -5.33 -11.34 -5.37
CA CYS A 31 -4.29 -11.15 -4.38
C CYS A 31 -3.14 -12.13 -4.60
N MET A 32 -1.91 -11.62 -4.47
CA MET A 32 -0.71 -12.41 -4.39
C MET A 32 0.20 -11.86 -3.29
N SER A 33 0.76 -12.73 -2.49
CA SER A 33 1.64 -12.33 -1.40
C SER A 33 2.70 -13.40 -1.17
N MET A 34 3.88 -12.96 -0.75
CA MET A 34 4.93 -13.88 -0.29
C MET A 34 4.48 -14.73 0.89
N GLY A 35 3.60 -14.20 1.75
CA GLY A 35 3.01 -14.96 2.85
C GLY A 35 2.09 -16.11 2.42
N LEU A 36 1.68 -16.15 1.14
CA LEU A 36 0.95 -17.29 0.57
C LEU A 36 1.88 -18.35 -0.02
N LEU A 37 3.12 -17.99 -0.33
CA LEU A 37 4.10 -18.86 -1.01
C LEU A 37 5.05 -19.56 -0.04
N VAL A 38 5.22 -19.01 1.16
CA VAL A 38 6.17 -19.50 2.17
C VAL A 38 5.40 -19.85 3.44
N ASP A 39 5.76 -20.95 4.08
CA ASP A 39 5.16 -21.32 5.37
C ASP A 39 5.58 -20.35 6.46
N GLU A 40 4.62 -19.86 7.24
CA GLU A 40 4.83 -18.90 8.34
C GLU A 40 5.85 -19.36 9.38
N GLN A 41 6.04 -20.70 9.52
CA GLN A 41 6.98 -21.29 10.48
C GLN A 41 8.43 -21.33 9.98
N THR A 42 8.68 -21.01 8.73
CA THR A 42 10.03 -21.01 8.17
C THR A 42 10.64 -19.62 8.30
N PRO A 43 11.64 -19.42 9.21
CA PRO A 43 12.32 -18.13 9.31
C PRO A 43 13.12 -17.89 8.03
N MET A 44 12.59 -17.08 7.13
CA MET A 44 13.30 -16.67 5.93
C MET A 44 13.95 -15.30 6.13
N ILE A 45 15.29 -15.28 5.98
CA ILE A 45 16.03 -14.03 5.92
C ILE A 45 15.94 -13.48 4.50
N TRP A 46 15.07 -12.50 4.30
CA TRP A 46 14.91 -11.82 3.02
C TRP A 46 16.10 -10.91 2.74
N ARG A 47 16.92 -11.28 1.77
CA ARG A 47 17.97 -10.43 1.22
C ARG A 47 17.42 -9.67 0.00
N GLY A 48 17.96 -8.47 -0.27
CA GLY A 48 17.50 -7.61 -1.36
C GLY A 48 17.25 -8.32 -2.70
N PRO A 49 18.21 -9.11 -3.23
CA PRO A 49 18.01 -9.83 -4.49
C PRO A 49 16.85 -10.84 -4.47
N MET A 50 16.58 -11.47 -3.32
CA MET A 50 15.45 -12.39 -3.17
C MET A 50 14.13 -11.66 -3.20
N VAL A 51 14.04 -10.49 -2.57
CA VAL A 51 12.84 -9.64 -2.60
C VAL A 51 12.53 -9.21 -4.03
N ILE A 52 13.52 -8.73 -4.76
CA ILE A 52 13.37 -8.31 -6.17
C ILE A 52 12.92 -9.49 -7.04
N SER A 53 13.55 -10.66 -6.89
CA SER A 53 13.16 -11.87 -7.62
C SER A 53 11.72 -12.28 -7.32
N ALA A 54 11.30 -12.19 -6.07
CA ALA A 54 9.94 -12.50 -5.65
C ALA A 54 8.92 -11.54 -6.26
N ILE A 55 9.19 -10.24 -6.25
CA ILE A 55 8.31 -9.24 -6.85
C ILE A 55 8.22 -9.44 -8.37
N LYS A 56 9.34 -9.69 -9.07
CA LYS A 56 9.33 -10.03 -10.48
C LYS A 56 8.47 -11.27 -10.76
N THR A 57 8.60 -12.28 -9.92
CA THR A 57 7.78 -13.49 -10.04
C THR A 57 6.30 -13.17 -9.87
N MET A 58 5.92 -12.37 -8.88
CA MET A 58 4.54 -11.97 -8.63
C MET A 58 3.96 -11.08 -9.73
N THR A 59 4.77 -10.26 -10.39
CA THR A 59 4.31 -9.40 -11.50
C THR A 59 4.30 -10.12 -12.86
N GLN A 60 5.23 -11.04 -13.11
CA GLN A 60 5.45 -11.63 -14.43
C GLN A 60 4.98 -13.09 -14.56
N LYS A 61 4.93 -13.84 -13.44
CA LYS A 61 4.56 -15.27 -13.43
C LYS A 61 3.23 -15.54 -12.75
N VAL A 62 2.39 -14.53 -12.60
CA VAL A 62 1.03 -14.65 -12.09
C VAL A 62 0.05 -14.35 -13.24
N LEU A 63 -0.95 -15.20 -13.36
CA LEU A 63 -2.03 -15.06 -14.35
C LEU A 63 -3.05 -14.02 -13.87
N TRP A 64 -2.63 -12.76 -13.89
CA TRP A 64 -3.54 -11.64 -13.66
C TRP A 64 -4.55 -11.56 -14.82
N LYS A 65 -5.84 -11.66 -14.54
CA LYS A 65 -6.91 -11.64 -15.55
C LYS A 65 -7.77 -10.39 -15.38
N ASP A 66 -8.11 -9.74 -16.49
CA ASP A 66 -9.07 -8.63 -16.55
C ASP A 66 -8.83 -7.58 -15.44
N ARG A 67 -7.62 -7.01 -15.41
CA ARG A 67 -7.20 -6.04 -14.40
C ARG A 67 -6.89 -4.69 -15.01
N ASP A 68 -7.49 -3.65 -14.42
CA ASP A 68 -7.20 -2.27 -14.78
C ASP A 68 -5.96 -1.75 -14.04
N VAL A 69 -5.78 -2.19 -12.78
CA VAL A 69 -4.72 -1.70 -11.88
C VAL A 69 -4.13 -2.85 -11.06
N ILE A 70 -2.82 -2.84 -10.91
CA ILE A 70 -2.09 -3.65 -9.93
C ILE A 70 -1.52 -2.72 -8.87
N VAL A 71 -1.88 -2.93 -7.61
CA VAL A 71 -1.32 -2.23 -6.46
C VAL A 71 -0.21 -3.08 -5.84
N ILE A 72 0.97 -2.52 -5.73
CA ILE A 72 2.16 -3.19 -5.18
C ILE A 72 2.53 -2.54 -3.86
N ASP A 73 2.41 -3.30 -2.76
CA ASP A 73 2.94 -2.91 -1.46
C ASP A 73 4.45 -3.12 -1.47
N MET A 74 5.19 -2.02 -1.46
CA MET A 74 6.65 -2.03 -1.58
C MET A 74 7.31 -2.54 -0.29
N PRO A 75 8.43 -3.25 -0.38
CA PRO A 75 9.22 -3.60 0.80
C PRO A 75 9.66 -2.33 1.56
N PRO A 76 9.88 -2.41 2.88
CA PRO A 76 10.20 -1.24 3.69
C PRO A 76 11.58 -0.64 3.36
N GLY A 77 11.70 0.67 3.58
CA GLY A 77 12.94 1.44 3.42
C GLY A 77 13.00 2.25 2.14
N THR A 78 14.12 2.91 1.91
CA THR A 78 14.43 3.74 0.72
C THR A 78 15.81 3.38 0.14
N GLY A 79 16.29 2.16 0.38
CA GLY A 79 17.59 1.69 -0.02
C GLY A 79 17.64 1.05 -1.40
N ASP A 80 18.72 0.29 -1.64
CA ASP A 80 19.02 -0.31 -2.95
C ASP A 80 17.92 -1.25 -3.48
N THR A 81 17.19 -1.92 -2.59
CA THR A 81 16.11 -2.83 -2.99
C THR A 81 14.95 -2.08 -3.67
N GLN A 82 14.51 -0.97 -3.10
CA GLN A 82 13.45 -0.14 -3.68
C GLN A 82 13.91 0.55 -4.95
N LEU A 83 15.14 1.06 -4.94
CA LEU A 83 15.74 1.69 -6.12
C LEU A 83 15.80 0.69 -7.28
N THR A 84 16.34 -0.50 -7.05
CA THR A 84 16.44 -1.56 -8.05
C THR A 84 15.06 -1.99 -8.53
N PHE A 85 14.10 -2.14 -7.62
CA PHE A 85 12.72 -2.47 -7.98
C PHE A 85 12.11 -1.41 -8.92
N ALA A 86 12.23 -0.13 -8.55
CA ALA A 86 11.71 0.98 -9.35
C ALA A 86 12.38 1.12 -10.73
N GLN A 87 13.60 0.59 -10.90
CA GLN A 87 14.30 0.56 -12.18
C GLN A 87 13.94 -0.66 -13.05
N GLU A 88 13.62 -1.79 -12.43
CA GLU A 88 13.41 -3.07 -13.13
C GLU A 88 11.93 -3.39 -13.41
N VAL A 89 11.02 -2.80 -12.66
CA VAL A 89 9.58 -2.95 -12.86
C VAL A 89 9.01 -1.65 -13.40
N LYS A 90 8.28 -1.74 -14.51
CA LYS A 90 7.56 -0.59 -15.04
C LYS A 90 6.46 -0.19 -14.05
N ILE A 91 6.63 0.95 -13.39
CA ILE A 91 5.70 1.52 -12.43
C ILE A 91 5.08 2.77 -13.07
N ASP A 92 3.76 2.79 -13.21
CA ASP A 92 3.04 3.92 -13.80
C ASP A 92 2.86 5.07 -12.80
N GLY A 93 2.90 4.78 -11.50
CA GLY A 93 2.87 5.80 -10.47
C GLY A 93 3.11 5.26 -9.07
N ALA A 94 3.54 6.13 -8.16
CA ALA A 94 3.79 5.81 -6.77
C ALA A 94 2.93 6.67 -5.85
N ILE A 95 2.46 6.10 -4.76
CA ILE A 95 1.77 6.79 -3.67
C ILE A 95 2.65 6.68 -2.44
N ILE A 96 2.86 7.78 -1.75
CA ILE A 96 3.63 7.80 -0.51
C ILE A 96 2.66 7.94 0.66
N VAL A 97 2.68 6.96 1.57
CA VAL A 97 1.86 6.93 2.77
C VAL A 97 2.76 7.16 3.98
N SER A 98 2.42 8.11 4.83
CA SER A 98 3.18 8.43 6.03
C SER A 98 2.28 8.90 7.16
N THR A 99 2.81 8.88 8.36
CA THR A 99 2.25 9.57 9.52
C THR A 99 2.83 10.99 9.61
N PRO A 100 2.18 11.94 10.34
CA PRO A 100 2.60 13.34 10.35
C PRO A 100 3.87 13.65 11.17
N GLN A 101 4.46 12.66 11.84
CA GLN A 101 5.65 12.86 12.69
C GLN A 101 6.88 13.26 11.87
N ASP A 102 7.69 14.17 12.39
CA ASP A 102 8.91 14.67 11.72
C ASP A 102 9.88 13.54 11.33
N LEU A 103 10.02 12.52 12.17
CA LEU A 103 10.89 11.38 11.88
C LEU A 103 10.40 10.60 10.64
N ALA A 104 9.09 10.37 10.51
CA ALA A 104 8.51 9.72 9.35
C ALA A 104 8.65 10.57 8.09
N LEU A 105 8.56 11.90 8.22
CA LEU A 105 8.71 12.83 7.11
C LEU A 105 10.13 12.85 6.50
N LEU A 106 11.15 12.50 7.27
CA LEU A 106 12.50 12.30 6.73
C LEU A 106 12.54 11.16 5.69
N ASP A 107 11.84 10.06 5.96
CA ASP A 107 11.75 8.95 5.01
C ASP A 107 10.85 9.27 3.82
N VAL A 108 9.80 10.06 4.01
CA VAL A 108 8.99 10.61 2.90
C VAL A 108 9.87 11.40 1.94
N LYS A 109 10.69 12.32 2.43
CA LYS A 109 11.60 13.14 1.60
C LYS A 109 12.60 12.27 0.83
N ARG A 110 13.14 11.23 1.47
CA ARG A 110 14.01 10.25 0.81
C ARG A 110 13.27 9.46 -0.28
N GLY A 111 12.03 9.01 0.01
CA GLY A 111 11.17 8.33 -0.95
C GLY A 111 10.86 9.19 -2.18
N ILE A 112 10.53 10.46 -1.98
CA ILE A 112 10.30 11.42 -3.07
C ILE A 112 11.56 11.55 -3.94
N GLN A 113 12.73 11.70 -3.32
CA GLN A 113 14.00 11.82 -4.06
C GLN A 113 14.33 10.53 -4.85
N MET A 114 14.06 9.37 -4.28
CA MET A 114 14.25 8.07 -4.95
C MET A 114 13.37 7.96 -6.20
N PHE A 115 12.06 8.22 -6.08
CA PHE A 115 11.15 8.16 -7.22
C PHE A 115 11.47 9.21 -8.29
N ASN A 116 11.89 10.41 -7.90
CA ASN A 116 12.36 11.41 -8.86
C ASN A 116 13.60 10.94 -9.62
N LYS A 117 14.56 10.27 -8.96
CA LYS A 117 15.77 9.71 -9.61
C LYS A 117 15.44 8.55 -10.57
N THR A 118 14.42 7.77 -10.29
CA THR A 118 14.01 6.64 -11.13
C THR A 118 13.00 7.02 -12.21
N GLY A 119 12.56 8.29 -12.25
CA GLY A 119 11.57 8.77 -13.22
C GLY A 119 10.15 8.25 -12.95
N VAL A 120 9.88 7.68 -11.77
CA VAL A 120 8.54 7.23 -11.39
C VAL A 120 7.70 8.44 -10.96
N LYS A 121 6.54 8.61 -11.60
CA LYS A 121 5.58 9.67 -11.25
C LYS A 121 5.04 9.45 -9.83
N ILE A 122 5.15 10.45 -8.96
CA ILE A 122 4.48 10.43 -7.65
C ILE A 122 3.06 10.97 -7.85
N LEU A 123 2.07 10.10 -7.65
CA LEU A 123 0.64 10.42 -7.80
C LEU A 123 0.13 11.26 -6.64
N GLY A 124 0.73 11.10 -5.46
CA GLY A 124 0.43 11.93 -4.32
C GLY A 124 0.86 11.32 -2.99
N LEU A 125 0.58 12.07 -1.92
CA LEU A 125 0.89 11.70 -0.55
C LEU A 125 -0.40 11.52 0.26
N ILE A 126 -0.40 10.53 1.16
CA ILE A 126 -1.49 10.23 2.11
C ILE A 126 -0.98 10.42 3.53
N ASP A 127 -1.72 11.17 4.33
CA ASP A 127 -1.46 11.36 5.76
C ASP A 127 -2.25 10.31 6.56
N ASN A 128 -1.56 9.25 6.97
CA ASN A 128 -2.15 8.15 7.71
C ASN A 128 -2.05 8.39 9.22
N MET A 129 -3.04 7.94 9.98
CA MET A 129 -3.16 8.18 11.43
C MET A 129 -3.11 9.68 11.78
N SER A 130 -3.65 10.52 10.89
CA SER A 130 -3.56 11.97 10.96
C SER A 130 -4.29 12.56 12.16
N TYR A 131 -5.37 11.94 12.60
CA TYR A 131 -6.15 12.34 13.75
C TYR A 131 -6.91 11.16 14.36
N PHE A 132 -7.32 11.33 15.60
CA PHE A 132 -8.30 10.49 16.29
C PHE A 132 -9.51 11.34 16.62
N LYS A 133 -10.72 10.86 16.33
CA LYS A 133 -11.97 11.53 16.68
C LYS A 133 -12.45 11.02 18.04
N GLY A 134 -12.45 11.90 19.04
CA GLY A 134 -12.91 11.58 20.37
C GLY A 134 -14.45 11.45 20.47
N GLU A 135 -14.94 10.92 21.60
CA GLU A 135 -16.38 10.82 21.90
C GLU A 135 -17.07 12.19 21.95
N ASP A 136 -16.32 13.25 22.24
CA ASP A 136 -16.77 14.64 22.20
C ASP A 136 -16.88 15.23 20.79
N GLY A 137 -16.60 14.41 19.75
CA GLY A 137 -16.63 14.81 18.35
C GLY A 137 -15.42 15.63 17.88
N LYS A 138 -14.45 15.91 18.76
CA LYS A 138 -13.24 16.66 18.41
C LYS A 138 -12.17 15.77 17.80
N GLU A 139 -11.37 16.36 16.91
CA GLU A 139 -10.21 15.73 16.32
C GLU A 139 -8.96 16.00 17.17
N TYR A 140 -8.30 14.92 17.58
CA TYR A 140 -7.05 14.94 18.32
C TYR A 140 -5.90 14.51 17.41
N LYS A 141 -4.99 15.41 17.13
CA LYS A 141 -3.82 15.16 16.25
C LYS A 141 -2.67 14.59 17.06
N ILE A 142 -2.80 13.32 17.44
CA ILE A 142 -1.89 12.63 18.35
C ILE A 142 -0.44 12.62 17.87
N PHE A 143 -0.23 12.54 16.55
CA PHE A 143 1.09 12.44 15.92
C PHE A 143 1.59 13.74 15.29
N GLY A 144 0.94 14.86 15.55
CA GLY A 144 1.31 16.16 15.02
C GLY A 144 0.37 16.70 13.95
N GLU A 145 0.65 17.92 13.48
CA GLU A 145 -0.24 18.65 12.59
C GLU A 145 0.26 18.70 11.15
N SER A 146 -0.50 18.06 10.24
CA SER A 146 -0.39 18.32 8.78
C SER A 146 1.03 18.25 8.19
N GLY A 147 1.93 17.46 8.79
CA GLY A 147 3.32 17.35 8.32
C GLY A 147 3.40 16.80 6.91
N VAL A 148 2.58 15.80 6.57
CA VAL A 148 2.56 15.18 5.23
C VAL A 148 2.00 16.15 4.19
N GLU A 149 0.92 16.90 4.50
CA GLU A 149 0.36 17.90 3.60
C GLU A 149 1.35 19.03 3.32
N LYS A 150 2.04 19.53 4.37
CA LYS A 150 3.10 20.53 4.21
C LYS A 150 4.23 20.03 3.32
N THR A 151 4.66 18.77 3.52
CA THR A 151 5.68 18.14 2.69
C THR A 151 5.22 17.97 1.24
N ALA A 152 3.97 17.61 1.00
CA ALA A 152 3.41 17.54 -0.34
C ALA A 152 3.52 18.90 -1.05
N LYS A 153 3.14 19.98 -0.38
CA LYS A 153 3.26 21.35 -0.89
C LYS A 153 4.73 21.75 -1.15
N GLU A 154 5.63 21.44 -0.20
CA GLU A 154 7.08 21.72 -0.32
C GLU A 154 7.68 21.10 -1.60
N PHE A 155 7.27 19.87 -1.93
CA PHE A 155 7.78 19.14 -3.09
C PHE A 155 6.88 19.24 -4.34
N ASN A 156 5.87 20.11 -4.33
CA ASN A 156 4.92 20.28 -5.42
C ASN A 156 4.30 18.95 -5.86
N LYS A 157 3.82 18.16 -4.87
CA LYS A 157 3.11 16.91 -5.07
C LYS A 157 1.67 17.03 -4.61
N GLU A 158 0.79 16.22 -5.22
CA GLU A 158 -0.62 16.16 -4.83
C GLU A 158 -0.77 15.65 -3.39
N PHE A 159 -1.70 16.25 -2.64
CA PHE A 159 -2.13 15.73 -1.34
C PHE A 159 -3.45 14.99 -1.51
N LEU A 160 -3.41 13.67 -1.32
CA LEU A 160 -4.55 12.80 -1.60
C LEU A 160 -5.59 12.80 -0.48
N GLY A 161 -5.15 12.91 0.78
CA GLY A 161 -6.08 12.99 1.90
C GLY A 161 -5.52 12.54 3.24
N HIS A 162 -6.36 12.68 4.26
CA HIS A 162 -6.11 12.23 5.62
C HIS A 162 -6.86 10.94 5.91
N LEU A 163 -6.23 10.01 6.62
CA LEU A 163 -6.85 8.81 7.17
C LEU A 163 -6.75 8.85 8.70
N PRO A 164 -7.87 8.66 9.43
CA PRO A 164 -7.88 8.72 10.87
C PRO A 164 -7.35 7.44 11.53
N ILE A 165 -7.01 7.54 12.81
CA ILE A 165 -7.01 6.39 13.71
C ILE A 165 -8.47 6.06 14.00
N HIS A 166 -8.92 4.86 13.65
CA HIS A 166 -10.30 4.44 13.84
C HIS A 166 -10.39 2.99 14.30
N GLN A 167 -11.22 2.74 15.32
CA GLN A 167 -11.35 1.41 15.92
C GLN A 167 -11.91 0.38 14.92
N ASP A 168 -12.90 0.76 14.12
CA ASP A 168 -13.51 -0.16 13.14
C ASP A 168 -12.53 -0.51 12.01
N LEU A 169 -11.66 0.43 11.60
CA LEU A 169 -10.60 0.13 10.65
C LEU A 169 -9.63 -0.92 11.22
N ARG A 170 -9.24 -0.78 12.50
CA ARG A 170 -8.40 -1.78 13.17
C ARG A 170 -9.13 -3.12 13.30
N ASN A 171 -10.39 -3.11 13.76
CA ASN A 171 -11.19 -4.35 13.92
C ASN A 171 -11.34 -5.09 12.58
N SER A 172 -11.66 -4.37 11.49
CA SER A 172 -11.80 -4.96 10.16
C SER A 172 -10.50 -5.60 9.67
N ALA A 173 -9.36 -4.95 9.94
CA ALA A 173 -8.03 -5.50 9.63
C ALA A 173 -7.72 -6.77 10.44
N ASP A 174 -8.09 -6.82 11.72
CA ASP A 174 -7.86 -7.98 12.59
C ASP A 174 -8.68 -9.21 12.18
N ILE A 175 -9.93 -9.02 11.74
CA ILE A 175 -10.79 -10.12 11.24
C ILE A 175 -10.53 -10.47 9.77
N GLY A 176 -9.80 -9.63 9.04
CA GLY A 176 -9.47 -9.82 7.63
C GLY A 176 -10.65 -9.58 6.68
N GLU A 177 -11.50 -8.62 7.04
CA GLU A 177 -12.61 -8.15 6.21
C GLU A 177 -12.47 -6.63 6.01
N PRO A 178 -12.01 -6.18 4.84
CA PRO A 178 -11.75 -4.75 4.60
C PRO A 178 -13.00 -3.89 4.86
N LEU A 179 -12.84 -2.82 5.63
CA LEU A 179 -13.94 -1.92 6.02
C LEU A 179 -14.68 -1.35 4.79
N THR A 180 -13.94 -1.04 3.73
CA THR A 180 -14.51 -0.56 2.46
C THR A 180 -15.42 -1.58 1.77
N HIS A 181 -15.22 -2.88 2.04
CA HIS A 181 -16.07 -3.94 1.53
C HIS A 181 -17.29 -4.17 2.44
N SER A 182 -17.07 -4.34 3.74
CA SER A 182 -18.15 -4.67 4.69
C SER A 182 -19.07 -3.48 5.00
N GLN A 183 -18.54 -2.26 5.00
CA GLN A 183 -19.26 -1.03 5.34
C GLN A 183 -18.89 0.10 4.36
N PRO A 184 -19.36 0.07 3.11
CA PRO A 184 -18.98 1.05 2.09
C PRO A 184 -19.42 2.48 2.43
N ASP A 185 -20.52 2.64 3.18
CA ASP A 185 -21.06 3.93 3.60
C ASP A 185 -20.41 4.52 4.86
N HIS A 186 -19.53 3.77 5.52
CA HIS A 186 -18.81 4.23 6.70
C HIS A 186 -17.94 5.46 6.39
N GLU A 187 -17.80 6.40 7.34
CA GLU A 187 -17.04 7.64 7.13
C GLU A 187 -15.60 7.38 6.66
N VAL A 188 -14.92 6.39 7.24
CA VAL A 188 -13.55 6.01 6.84
C VAL A 188 -13.53 5.37 5.45
N SER A 189 -14.52 4.55 5.10
CA SER A 189 -14.62 3.96 3.76
C SER A 189 -14.76 5.02 2.69
N LYS A 190 -15.55 6.07 2.95
CA LYS A 190 -15.68 7.23 2.03
C LYS A 190 -14.37 7.98 1.83
N LEU A 191 -13.52 8.08 2.87
CA LEU A 191 -12.19 8.67 2.74
C LEU A 191 -11.30 7.84 1.79
N PHE A 192 -11.28 6.51 1.94
CA PHE A 192 -10.55 5.62 1.02
C PHE A 192 -11.08 5.74 -0.42
N THR A 193 -12.40 5.79 -0.60
CA THR A 193 -13.02 5.97 -1.92
C THR A 193 -12.60 7.30 -2.56
N SER A 194 -12.66 8.41 -1.80
CA SER A 194 -12.24 9.72 -2.29
C SER A 194 -10.76 9.75 -2.71
N ILE A 195 -9.88 9.09 -1.93
CA ILE A 195 -8.47 8.94 -2.30
C ILE A 195 -8.33 8.13 -3.60
N ALA A 196 -9.05 7.01 -3.71
CA ALA A 196 -9.01 6.17 -4.91
C ALA A 196 -9.49 6.91 -6.17
N GLU A 197 -10.52 7.75 -6.06
CA GLU A 197 -11.01 8.59 -7.16
C GLU A 197 -9.96 9.60 -7.64
N LYS A 198 -9.26 10.29 -6.72
CA LYS A 198 -8.16 11.19 -7.08
C LYS A 198 -7.03 10.45 -7.79
N ILE A 199 -6.66 9.25 -7.29
CA ILE A 199 -5.65 8.41 -7.93
C ILE A 199 -6.09 8.03 -9.35
N LYS A 200 -7.35 7.60 -9.53
CA LYS A 200 -7.90 7.27 -10.84
C LYS A 200 -7.81 8.43 -11.83
N GLN A 201 -8.14 9.65 -11.39
CA GLN A 201 -8.03 10.86 -12.22
C GLN A 201 -6.60 11.14 -12.69
N SER A 202 -5.58 10.72 -11.96
CA SER A 202 -4.16 10.95 -12.32
C SER A 202 -3.66 10.08 -13.48
N PHE A 203 -4.46 9.08 -13.92
CA PHE A 203 -4.18 8.21 -15.07
C PHE A 203 -4.93 8.64 -16.35
N HIS A 204 -5.77 9.65 -16.25
CA HIS A 204 -6.47 10.29 -17.37
C HIS A 204 -5.93 11.69 -17.63
#